data_552da76f6d2657ac35f8a43f510dbdb8
#
_entry.id   552da76f6d2657ac35f8a43f510dbdb8
#
_cell.length_a   1.000
_cell.length_b   1.000
_cell.length_c   1.000
_cell.angle_alpha   90.00
_cell.angle_beta   90.00
_cell.angle_gamma   90.00
#
_symmetry.space_group_name_H-M   'P 1'
#
loop_
_entity.id
_entity.type
_entity.pdbx_description
1 polymer ?
#
loop_
_entity_poly.entity_id
_entity_poly.type
_entity_poly.pdbx_seq_one_letter_code
_entity_poly.pdbx_strand_id
1 'polypeptide(L)'
;MTSYDSTKSLKDITVYLLDDQLRLEMVEKALEHEPQLKACDYEFRLPKPSYTWHTLQAISKDYPENEFTLLIGGDNWAAFDKWYHHDDILAHYPIVVYPRQGACIGNVPEGVTIVETPLLNISSTEIRKRIKEEESIRGMVPECIEQLAVRNYRQF
;
A
#
# COMPACT_ATOMS: atom_id res chain seq x y z
N MET A 1 -3.56 -3.70 0.97
CA MET A 1 -2.11 -3.94 0.78
C MET A 1 -1.38 -2.65 1.14
N THR A 2 -0.77 -2.59 2.30
CA THR A 2 0.02 -1.43 2.69
C THR A 2 1.38 -1.57 2.02
N SER A 3 1.62 -0.81 0.94
CA SER A 3 2.90 -0.81 0.24
C SER A 3 4.01 -0.38 1.20
N TYR A 4 4.90 -1.29 1.49
CA TYR A 4 6.14 -1.00 2.17
C TYR A 4 7.08 -0.32 1.17
N ASP A 5 7.48 0.91 1.47
CA ASP A 5 8.47 1.63 0.67
C ASP A 5 9.85 1.02 0.91
N SER A 6 10.27 0.12 0.01
CA SER A 6 11.56 -0.59 0.09
C SER A 6 12.78 0.30 -0.15
N THR A 7 12.58 1.61 -0.41
CA THR A 7 13.67 2.56 -0.70
C THR A 7 14.23 3.26 0.53
N LYS A 8 13.56 3.16 1.69
CA LYS A 8 14.04 3.78 2.93
C LYS A 8 14.98 2.89 3.72
N SER A 9 16.06 3.46 4.21
CA SER A 9 16.99 2.80 5.12
C SER A 9 16.24 2.20 6.31
N LEU A 10 16.55 0.97 6.70
CA LEU A 10 15.97 0.26 7.85
C LEU A 10 16.00 1.08 9.17
N LYS A 11 16.92 2.02 9.31
CA LYS A 11 17.01 2.91 10.49
C LYS A 11 15.91 3.97 10.53
N ASP A 12 15.44 4.45 9.37
CA ASP A 12 14.43 5.49 9.31
C ASP A 12 12.99 4.93 9.41
N ILE A 13 12.81 3.65 9.13
CA ILE A 13 11.51 2.97 9.09
C ILE A 13 11.02 2.63 10.49
N THR A 14 11.91 2.32 11.41
CA THR A 14 11.56 1.85 12.77
C THR A 14 10.91 2.95 13.62
N VAL A 15 11.10 4.21 13.28
CA VAL A 15 10.68 5.36 14.13
C VAL A 15 9.28 5.88 13.80
N TYR A 16 8.70 5.54 12.63
CA TYR A 16 7.47 6.19 12.15
C TYR A 16 6.34 5.25 11.71
N LEU A 17 6.52 3.94 11.81
CA LEU A 17 5.47 2.99 11.47
C LEU A 17 4.71 2.57 12.72
N LEU A 18 3.40 2.78 12.68
CA LEU A 18 2.48 2.19 13.64
C LEU A 18 2.64 0.66 13.63
N ASP A 19 2.44 0.03 14.78
CA ASP A 19 2.46 -1.43 14.90
C ASP A 19 1.63 -2.13 13.83
N ASP A 20 2.13 -3.25 13.30
CA ASP A 20 1.51 -4.00 12.21
C ASP A 20 0.06 -4.40 12.54
N GLN A 21 -0.20 -4.79 13.79
CA GLN A 21 -1.53 -5.22 14.24
C GLN A 21 -2.51 -4.05 14.27
N LEU A 22 -2.08 -2.88 14.73
CA LEU A 22 -2.93 -1.67 14.73
C LEU A 22 -3.25 -1.20 13.32
N ARG A 23 -2.31 -1.35 12.38
CA ARG A 23 -2.55 -1.03 10.96
C ARG A 23 -3.54 -2.00 10.34
N LEU A 24 -3.42 -3.30 10.63
CA LEU A 24 -4.34 -4.33 10.16
C LEU A 24 -5.76 -4.07 10.68
N GLU A 25 -5.92 -3.80 11.98
CA GLU A 25 -7.21 -3.47 12.60
C GLU A 25 -7.91 -2.31 11.89
N MET A 26 -7.15 -1.25 11.54
CA MET A 26 -7.71 -0.13 10.79
C MET A 26 -8.17 -0.53 9.40
N VAL A 27 -7.40 -1.38 8.70
CA VAL A 27 -7.78 -1.87 7.37
C VAL A 27 -9.01 -2.77 7.45
N GLU A 28 -9.06 -3.72 8.39
CA GLU A 28 -10.22 -4.59 8.60
C GLU A 28 -11.49 -3.78 8.86
N LYS A 29 -11.38 -2.79 9.75
CA LYS A 29 -12.51 -1.91 10.06
C LYS A 29 -12.93 -1.04 8.86
N ALA A 30 -11.99 -0.55 8.07
CA ALA A 30 -12.29 0.21 6.86
C ALA A 30 -13.01 -0.62 5.80
N LEU A 31 -12.78 -1.93 5.77
CA LEU A 31 -13.34 -2.87 4.80
C LEU A 31 -14.61 -3.59 5.30
N GLU A 32 -15.08 -3.30 6.50
CA GLU A 32 -16.22 -4.01 7.14
C GLU A 32 -17.48 -4.05 6.26
N HIS A 33 -17.69 -3.02 5.42
CA HIS A 33 -18.83 -2.92 4.51
C HIS A 33 -18.47 -3.11 3.02
N GLU A 34 -17.25 -3.59 2.73
CA GLU A 34 -16.72 -3.76 1.37
C GLU A 34 -16.51 -5.26 1.06
N PRO A 35 -17.57 -5.99 0.68
CA PRO A 35 -17.52 -7.47 0.58
C PRO A 35 -16.55 -7.99 -0.49
N GLN A 36 -16.13 -7.14 -1.43
CA GLN A 36 -15.17 -7.48 -2.48
C GLN A 36 -13.71 -7.25 -2.08
N LEU A 37 -13.48 -6.63 -0.92
CA LEU A 37 -12.15 -6.32 -0.41
C LEU A 37 -11.90 -7.12 0.87
N LYS A 38 -10.68 -7.57 1.04
CA LYS A 38 -10.26 -8.34 2.22
C LYS A 38 -8.92 -7.85 2.72
N ALA A 39 -8.83 -7.56 4.01
CA ALA A 39 -7.54 -7.35 4.66
C ALA A 39 -6.77 -8.67 4.69
N CYS A 40 -5.47 -8.61 4.46
CA CYS A 40 -4.59 -9.77 4.43
C CYS A 40 -3.33 -9.50 5.26
N ASP A 41 -3.06 -10.36 6.22
CA ASP A 41 -1.90 -10.33 7.10
C ASP A 41 -0.73 -11.19 6.58
N TYR A 42 -0.80 -11.64 5.33
CA TYR A 42 0.13 -12.61 4.76
C TYR A 42 1.59 -12.16 4.89
N GLU A 43 1.87 -10.88 4.63
CA GLU A 43 3.22 -10.32 4.74
C GLU A 43 3.78 -10.36 6.17
N PHE A 44 2.93 -10.34 7.21
CA PHE A 44 3.39 -10.37 8.60
C PHE A 44 4.01 -11.72 8.99
N ARG A 45 3.68 -12.77 8.24
CA ARG A 45 4.18 -14.14 8.43
C ARG A 45 5.49 -14.40 7.68
N LEU A 46 5.88 -13.49 6.78
CA LEU A 46 7.09 -13.64 5.99
C LEU A 46 8.31 -13.06 6.73
N PRO A 47 9.51 -13.59 6.44
CA PRO A 47 10.75 -13.04 6.97
C PRO A 47 10.89 -11.56 6.60
N LYS A 48 11.28 -10.73 7.56
CA LYS A 48 11.55 -9.30 7.32
C LYS A 48 13.02 -9.09 6.90
N PRO A 49 13.31 -8.15 5.98
CA PRO A 49 12.37 -7.28 5.29
C PRO A 49 11.53 -8.04 4.24
N SER A 50 10.21 -7.80 4.23
CA SER A 50 9.32 -8.41 3.24
C SER A 50 9.38 -7.60 1.93
N TYR A 51 9.86 -8.23 0.88
CA TYR A 51 9.84 -7.67 -0.47
C TYR A 51 8.60 -8.16 -1.22
N THR A 52 8.01 -7.29 -2.03
CA THR A 52 6.83 -7.63 -2.84
C THR A 52 7.03 -8.91 -3.68
N TRP A 53 8.22 -9.10 -4.24
CA TRP A 53 8.56 -10.33 -4.97
C TRP A 53 8.38 -11.59 -4.12
N HIS A 54 8.91 -11.61 -2.91
CA HIS A 54 8.78 -12.77 -2.02
C HIS A 54 7.32 -13.01 -1.59
N THR A 55 6.57 -11.93 -1.36
CA THR A 55 5.14 -12.02 -1.03
C THR A 55 4.35 -12.63 -2.18
N LEU A 56 4.57 -12.15 -3.40
CA LEU A 56 3.90 -12.67 -4.60
C LEU A 56 4.23 -14.13 -4.86
N GLN A 57 5.49 -14.53 -4.74
CA GLN A 57 5.91 -15.92 -4.89
C GLN A 57 5.26 -16.83 -3.84
N ALA A 58 5.29 -16.41 -2.57
CA ALA A 58 4.76 -17.21 -1.48
C ALA A 58 3.23 -17.37 -1.59
N ILE A 59 2.49 -16.29 -1.85
CA ILE A 59 1.03 -16.34 -1.98
C ILE A 59 0.61 -17.13 -3.24
N SER A 60 1.36 -17.03 -4.34
CA SER A 60 1.09 -17.80 -5.56
C SER A 60 1.32 -19.30 -5.35
N LYS A 61 2.28 -19.66 -4.51
CA LYS A 61 2.54 -21.06 -4.14
C LYS A 61 1.44 -21.64 -3.25
N ASP A 62 0.96 -20.84 -2.30
CA ASP A 62 -0.07 -21.29 -1.35
C ASP A 62 -1.48 -21.32 -1.96
N TYR A 63 -1.71 -20.51 -3.00
CA TYR A 63 -2.98 -20.43 -3.73
C TYR A 63 -2.78 -20.61 -5.24
N PRO A 64 -2.37 -21.80 -5.69
CA PRO A 64 -1.98 -22.04 -7.10
C PRO A 64 -3.15 -21.93 -8.10
N GLU A 65 -4.39 -21.95 -7.61
CA GLU A 65 -5.60 -21.76 -8.43
C GLU A 65 -5.93 -20.29 -8.70
N ASN A 66 -5.25 -19.36 -8.02
CA ASN A 66 -5.50 -17.92 -8.16
C ASN A 66 -4.50 -17.27 -9.12
N GLU A 67 -4.99 -16.34 -9.90
CA GLU A 67 -4.18 -15.41 -10.68
C GLU A 67 -4.03 -14.11 -9.89
N PHE A 68 -2.79 -13.68 -9.65
CA PHE A 68 -2.50 -12.48 -8.88
C PHE A 68 -2.12 -11.32 -9.80
N THR A 69 -2.74 -10.18 -9.58
CA THR A 69 -2.41 -8.90 -10.21
C THR A 69 -1.93 -7.92 -9.15
N LEU A 70 -0.80 -7.28 -9.39
CA LEU A 70 -0.26 -6.26 -8.49
C LEU A 70 -0.91 -4.90 -8.77
N LEU A 71 -1.59 -4.32 -7.78
CA LEU A 71 -2.16 -2.97 -7.86
C LEU A 71 -1.29 -2.00 -7.07
N ILE A 72 -0.74 -0.98 -7.73
CA ILE A 72 0.12 0.04 -7.10
C ILE A 72 -0.24 1.46 -7.53
N GLY A 73 0.10 2.43 -6.69
CA GLY A 73 -0.04 3.85 -7.03
C GLY A 73 1.07 4.35 -7.96
N GLY A 74 0.81 5.44 -8.66
CA GLY A 74 1.77 6.05 -9.59
C GLY A 74 3.08 6.49 -8.93
N ASP A 75 3.07 6.82 -7.64
CA ASP A 75 4.26 7.12 -6.85
C ASP A 75 5.15 5.87 -6.63
N ASN A 76 4.52 4.72 -6.38
CA ASN A 76 5.21 3.43 -6.30
C ASN A 76 5.72 2.98 -7.68
N TRP A 77 4.93 3.21 -8.74
CA TRP A 77 5.37 2.95 -10.10
C TRP A 77 6.61 3.76 -10.48
N ALA A 78 6.68 5.03 -10.12
CA ALA A 78 7.83 5.89 -10.38
C ALA A 78 9.14 5.40 -9.70
N ALA A 79 9.04 4.57 -8.67
CA ALA A 79 10.18 3.96 -7.98
C ALA A 79 10.29 2.44 -8.22
N PHE A 80 9.47 1.88 -9.12
CA PHE A 80 9.36 0.45 -9.32
C PHE A 80 10.65 -0.20 -9.82
N ASP A 81 11.44 0.50 -10.63
CA ASP A 81 12.76 0.09 -11.12
C ASP A 81 13.79 -0.17 -10.01
N LYS A 82 13.53 0.35 -8.81
CA LYS A 82 14.37 0.15 -7.61
C LYS A 82 13.90 -1.01 -6.73
N TRP A 83 12.78 -1.63 -7.07
CA TRP A 83 12.26 -2.72 -6.28
C TRP A 83 13.07 -3.99 -6.47
N TYR A 84 13.19 -4.76 -5.40
CA TYR A 84 13.84 -6.04 -5.42
C TYR A 84 13.15 -6.99 -6.41
N HIS A 85 13.90 -7.49 -7.39
CA HIS A 85 13.39 -8.34 -8.47
C HIS A 85 12.24 -7.72 -9.29
N HIS A 86 12.29 -6.42 -9.56
CA HIS A 86 11.24 -5.73 -10.33
C HIS A 86 11.04 -6.32 -11.73
N ASP A 87 12.11 -6.77 -12.41
CA ASP A 87 12.01 -7.40 -13.71
C ASP A 87 11.27 -8.74 -13.63
N ASP A 88 11.51 -9.52 -12.57
CA ASP A 88 10.81 -10.78 -12.34
C ASP A 88 9.33 -10.55 -12.00
N ILE A 89 9.01 -9.51 -11.23
CA ILE A 89 7.62 -9.12 -10.98
C ILE A 89 6.93 -8.78 -12.30
N LEU A 90 7.56 -7.95 -13.13
CA LEU A 90 7.03 -7.53 -14.42
C LEU A 90 6.81 -8.70 -15.37
N ALA A 91 7.71 -9.69 -15.36
CA ALA A 91 7.65 -10.85 -16.23
C ALA A 91 6.56 -11.87 -15.83
N HIS A 92 6.18 -11.93 -14.55
CA HIS A 92 5.32 -13.00 -14.04
C HIS A 92 3.94 -12.52 -13.55
N TYR A 93 3.77 -11.23 -13.27
CA TYR A 93 2.53 -10.70 -12.71
C TYR A 93 2.02 -9.49 -13.48
N PRO A 94 0.75 -9.47 -13.90
CA PRO A 94 0.13 -8.25 -14.41
C PRO A 94 0.19 -7.16 -13.35
N ILE A 95 0.46 -5.92 -13.79
CA ILE A 95 0.52 -4.77 -12.90
C ILE A 95 -0.54 -3.76 -13.32
N VAL A 96 -1.30 -3.28 -12.36
CA VAL A 96 -2.26 -2.19 -12.54
C VAL A 96 -1.77 -0.99 -11.76
N VAL A 97 -1.62 0.14 -12.46
CA VAL A 97 -1.17 1.40 -11.87
C VAL A 97 -2.33 2.38 -11.82
N TYR A 98 -2.67 2.85 -10.62
CA TYR A 98 -3.61 3.95 -10.49
C TYR A 98 -2.86 5.29 -10.36
N PRO A 99 -3.27 6.32 -11.13
CA PRO A 99 -2.58 7.60 -11.12
C PRO A 99 -2.75 8.32 -9.78
N ARG A 100 -1.72 9.08 -9.39
CA ARG A 100 -1.77 10.01 -8.27
C ARG A 100 -1.40 11.40 -8.74
N GLN A 101 -1.89 12.42 -8.07
CA GLN A 101 -1.57 13.81 -8.39
C GLN A 101 -0.05 14.02 -8.26
N GLY A 102 0.57 14.55 -9.33
CA GLY A 102 2.01 14.78 -9.40
C GLY A 102 2.85 13.59 -9.87
N ALA A 103 2.28 12.40 -10.07
CA ALA A 103 3.00 11.28 -10.66
C ALA A 103 2.85 11.32 -12.19
N CYS A 104 3.95 11.54 -12.90
CA CYS A 104 4.01 11.38 -14.35
C CYS A 104 4.19 9.89 -14.65
N ILE A 105 3.12 9.24 -15.15
CA ILE A 105 3.22 7.89 -15.67
C ILE A 105 3.42 8.03 -17.18
N GLY A 106 4.66 7.74 -17.63
CA GLY A 106 5.00 7.72 -19.05
C GLY A 106 4.46 6.47 -19.77
N ASN A 107 5.12 6.10 -20.87
CA ASN A 107 4.81 4.83 -21.53
C ASN A 107 5.10 3.67 -20.59
N VAL A 108 4.17 2.73 -20.51
CA VAL A 108 4.29 1.53 -19.68
C VAL A 108 4.61 0.32 -20.56
N PRO A 109 5.39 -0.66 -20.08
CA PRO A 109 5.68 -1.87 -20.80
C PRO A 109 4.46 -2.80 -20.91
N GLU A 110 4.58 -3.83 -21.72
CA GLU A 110 3.59 -4.92 -21.79
C GLU A 110 3.36 -5.54 -20.41
N GLY A 111 2.13 -5.89 -20.09
CA GLY A 111 1.73 -6.43 -18.78
C GLY A 111 1.40 -5.36 -17.74
N VAL A 112 1.60 -4.08 -18.05
CA VAL A 112 1.23 -2.96 -17.17
C VAL A 112 0.03 -2.21 -17.74
N THR A 113 -0.99 -2.00 -16.93
CA THR A 113 -2.20 -1.25 -17.29
C THR A 113 -2.34 -0.04 -16.40
N ILE A 114 -2.61 1.12 -16.99
CA ILE A 114 -2.97 2.33 -16.24
C ILE A 114 -4.49 2.43 -16.20
N VAL A 115 -5.06 2.56 -15.01
CA VAL A 115 -6.50 2.76 -14.86
C VAL A 115 -6.83 4.24 -14.77
N GLU A 116 -7.90 4.65 -15.45
CA GLU A 116 -8.43 6.00 -15.33
C GLU A 116 -9.29 6.09 -14.05
N THR A 117 -8.81 6.87 -13.11
CA THR A 117 -9.52 7.13 -11.85
C THR A 117 -9.50 8.63 -11.54
N PRO A 118 -10.51 9.16 -10.84
CA PRO A 118 -10.43 10.51 -10.33
C PRO A 118 -9.18 10.69 -9.46
N LEU A 119 -8.44 11.77 -9.70
CA LEU A 119 -7.26 12.09 -8.90
C LEU A 119 -7.68 12.60 -7.53
N LEU A 120 -7.40 11.82 -6.49
CA LEU A 120 -7.61 12.22 -5.11
C LEU A 120 -6.28 12.74 -4.52
N ASN A 121 -6.31 13.96 -4.02
CA ASN A 121 -5.17 14.55 -3.33
C ASN A 121 -5.13 14.11 -1.86
N ILE A 122 -5.03 12.80 -1.64
CA ILE A 122 -4.98 12.17 -0.32
C ILE A 122 -3.72 11.33 -0.21
N SER A 123 -2.92 11.55 0.81
CA SER A 123 -1.75 10.74 1.12
C SER A 123 -1.67 10.40 2.61
N SER A 124 -1.07 9.26 2.93
CA SER A 124 -0.83 8.88 4.35
C SER A 124 0.04 9.90 5.08
N THR A 125 0.98 10.53 4.36
CA THR A 125 1.83 11.58 4.92
C THR A 125 1.03 12.80 5.34
N GLU A 126 0.12 13.26 4.48
CA GLU A 126 -0.75 14.39 4.78
C GLU A 126 -1.71 14.08 5.94
N ILE A 127 -2.29 12.87 5.95
CA ILE A 127 -3.18 12.45 7.05
C ILE A 127 -2.43 12.48 8.38
N ARG A 128 -1.23 11.89 8.44
CA ARG A 128 -0.42 11.89 9.68
C ARG A 128 -0.01 13.29 10.12
N LYS A 129 0.33 14.17 9.16
CA LYS A 129 0.65 15.57 9.44
C LYS A 129 -0.53 16.27 10.08
N ARG A 130 -1.73 16.19 9.48
CA ARG A 130 -2.95 16.81 10.02
C ARG A 130 -3.29 16.32 11.41
N ILE A 131 -3.15 15.02 11.66
CA ILE A 131 -3.38 14.46 13.01
C ILE A 131 -2.43 15.09 14.04
N LYS A 132 -1.15 15.27 13.69
CA LYS A 132 -0.17 15.93 14.57
C LYS A 132 -0.48 17.41 14.81
N GLU A 133 -1.00 18.09 13.80
CA GLU A 133 -1.40 19.50 13.87
C GLU A 133 -2.82 19.69 14.44
N GLU A 134 -3.43 18.61 14.91
CA GLU A 134 -4.80 18.58 15.46
C GLU A 134 -5.87 19.05 14.45
N GLU A 135 -5.56 18.94 13.16
CA GLU A 135 -6.49 19.25 12.08
C GLU A 135 -7.39 18.07 11.73
N SER A 136 -8.56 18.39 11.16
CA SER A 136 -9.52 17.37 10.72
C SER A 136 -8.99 16.55 9.55
N ILE A 137 -9.20 15.23 9.61
CA ILE A 137 -8.96 14.27 8.52
C ILE A 137 -10.26 13.76 7.89
N ARG A 138 -11.38 14.45 8.17
CA ARG A 138 -12.70 14.10 7.66
C ARG A 138 -12.70 14.07 6.12
N GLY A 139 -13.25 13.00 5.54
CA GLY A 139 -13.26 12.79 4.08
C GLY A 139 -11.92 12.36 3.48
N MET A 140 -10.86 12.24 4.28
CA MET A 140 -9.56 11.71 3.83
C MET A 140 -9.41 10.21 4.14
N VAL A 141 -10.22 9.70 5.04
CA VAL A 141 -10.31 8.29 5.43
C VAL A 141 -11.78 7.89 5.53
N PRO A 142 -12.12 6.59 5.45
CA PRO A 142 -13.46 6.12 5.77
C PRO A 142 -13.90 6.58 7.16
N GLU A 143 -15.15 7.03 7.30
CA GLU A 143 -15.66 7.60 8.56
C GLU A 143 -15.53 6.62 9.72
N CYS A 144 -15.71 5.33 9.48
CA CYS A 144 -15.61 4.27 10.49
C CYS A 144 -14.22 4.15 11.14
N ILE A 145 -13.15 4.64 10.48
CA ILE A 145 -11.78 4.59 11.02
C ILE A 145 -11.23 5.97 11.44
N GLU A 146 -11.94 7.06 11.23
CA GLU A 146 -11.44 8.41 11.49
C GLU A 146 -10.93 8.57 12.93
N GLN A 147 -11.76 8.21 13.91
CA GLN A 147 -11.39 8.30 15.32
C GLN A 147 -10.24 7.34 15.69
N LEU A 148 -10.24 6.15 15.10
CA LEU A 148 -9.21 5.16 15.36
C LEU A 148 -7.86 5.61 14.80
N ALA A 149 -7.84 6.20 13.61
CA ALA A 149 -6.64 6.78 13.00
C ALA A 149 -6.10 7.94 13.84
N VAL A 150 -6.97 8.88 14.28
CA VAL A 150 -6.57 9.99 15.16
C VAL A 150 -5.96 9.45 16.45
N ARG A 151 -6.62 8.50 17.12
CA ARG A 151 -6.12 7.91 18.37
C ARG A 151 -4.76 7.26 18.20
N ASN A 152 -4.59 6.47 17.15
CA ASN A 152 -3.38 5.69 16.95
C ASN A 152 -2.19 6.53 16.49
N TYR A 153 -2.41 7.55 15.67
CA TYR A 153 -1.33 8.40 15.15
C TYR A 153 -1.04 9.67 15.97
N ARG A 154 -1.90 10.03 16.91
CA ARG A 154 -1.66 11.20 17.79
C ARG A 154 -0.46 11.00 18.72
N GLN A 155 -0.12 9.76 19.03
CA GLN A 155 0.96 9.41 19.95
C GLN A 155 2.32 9.26 19.24
N PHE A 156 2.35 9.42 17.94
CA PHE A 156 3.52 9.38 17.07
C PHE A 156 3.82 10.79 16.53
#